data_1082ceeb499e40fbbc13cc7b78651dc0
#
_entry.id   1082ceeb499e40fbbc13cc7b78651dc0
#
_cell.length_a   1.000
_cell.length_b   1.000
_cell.length_c   1.000
_cell.angle_alpha   90.00
_cell.angle_beta   90.00
_cell.angle_gamma   90.00
#
_symmetry.space_group_name_H-M   'P 1'
#
loop_
_entity.id
_entity.type
_entity.pdbx_description
1 polymer ?
#
loop_
_entity_poly.entity_id
_entity_poly.type
_entity_poly.pdbx_seq_one_letter_code
_entity_poly.pdbx_strand_id
1 'polypeptide(L)'
;SDGGTGFVKALKKVWPNAKHQRCIFHIFCQVKRYTTSRPKTAAGIELYIMARDLLHLKSKEDTEKWTERFIEWVKKYNSFLSQMTYDEYGNKRPTHERLLKAQRSILRLLKEGTMFTYLDKDLIGEIGKIPSTNNQIEGGINAGLREMLRNHRGMSVERRIKAVYWWCYMHSPDPLSASEILKIMPTDKSISDIYKRMSPRDKLEESIPQWGDAIVWNELHRSADYPVYWD
;
A
#
# COMPACT_ATOMS: atom_id res chain seq x y z
N SER A 1 3.35 4.99 -0.27
CA SER A 1 2.89 3.67 0.17
C SER A 1 2.35 2.83 -0.99
N ASP A 2 2.13 1.53 -0.77
CA ASP A 2 1.42 0.62 -1.68
C ASP A 2 -0.08 0.95 -1.82
N GLY A 3 -0.63 1.78 -0.92
CA GLY A 3 -2.02 2.24 -0.84
C GLY A 3 -2.93 1.31 -0.07
N GLY A 4 -2.40 0.51 0.84
CA GLY A 4 -3.20 -0.19 1.81
C GLY A 4 -4.19 0.76 2.49
N THR A 5 -5.48 0.41 2.47
CA THR A 5 -6.56 1.31 2.93
C THR A 5 -6.42 1.71 4.40
N GLY A 6 -5.96 0.78 5.25
CA GLY A 6 -5.70 1.05 6.66
C GLY A 6 -4.60 2.09 6.87
N PHE A 7 -3.47 1.95 6.16
CA PHE A 7 -2.37 2.91 6.22
C PHE A 7 -2.81 4.31 5.74
N VAL A 8 -3.49 4.38 4.58
CA VAL A 8 -3.94 5.68 4.03
C VAL A 8 -4.93 6.36 4.97
N LYS A 9 -5.84 5.60 5.60
CA LYS A 9 -6.79 6.12 6.60
C LYS A 9 -6.06 6.64 7.84
N ALA A 10 -5.09 5.89 8.35
CA ALA A 10 -4.27 6.31 9.49
C ALA A 10 -3.44 7.55 9.16
N LEU A 11 -2.79 7.59 8.00
CA LEU A 11 -2.01 8.75 7.54
C LEU A 11 -2.86 10.02 7.53
N LYS A 12 -4.04 9.98 6.92
CA LYS A 12 -4.96 11.13 6.86
C LYS A 12 -5.46 11.56 8.24
N LYS A 13 -5.61 10.63 9.18
CA LYS A 13 -6.05 10.92 10.56
C LYS A 13 -4.95 11.57 11.40
N VAL A 14 -3.71 11.06 11.28
CA VAL A 14 -2.59 11.48 12.14
C VAL A 14 -1.82 12.65 11.54
N TRP A 15 -1.64 12.66 10.21
CA TRP A 15 -0.91 13.69 9.48
C TRP A 15 -1.73 14.19 8.27
N PRO A 16 -2.81 14.96 8.49
CA PRO A 16 -3.74 15.35 7.42
C PRO A 16 -3.07 16.18 6.32
N ASN A 17 -2.00 16.92 6.65
CA ASN A 17 -1.26 17.76 5.71
C ASN A 17 -0.08 17.06 5.04
N ALA A 18 0.18 15.79 5.37
CA ALA A 18 1.30 15.05 4.80
C ALA A 18 1.09 14.78 3.30
N LYS A 19 2.10 15.08 2.51
CA LYS A 19 2.13 14.71 1.09
C LYS A 19 2.29 13.19 0.98
N HIS A 20 1.42 12.56 0.20
CA HIS A 20 1.41 11.11 0.04
C HIS A 20 1.75 10.70 -1.39
N GLN A 21 2.82 9.93 -1.55
CA GLN A 21 3.19 9.30 -2.82
C GLN A 21 2.66 7.86 -2.87
N ARG A 22 1.88 7.55 -3.90
CA ARG A 22 1.53 6.17 -4.26
C ARG A 22 2.69 5.49 -4.96
N CYS A 23 3.07 4.32 -4.51
CA CYS A 23 4.11 3.54 -5.16
C CYS A 23 3.75 3.25 -6.63
N ILE A 24 4.54 3.78 -7.55
CA ILE A 24 4.34 3.62 -9.00
C ILE A 24 4.36 2.14 -9.41
N PHE A 25 5.25 1.34 -8.81
CA PHE A 25 5.29 -0.09 -9.09
C PHE A 25 3.99 -0.80 -8.72
N HIS A 26 3.37 -0.43 -7.59
CA HIS A 26 2.07 -1.01 -7.20
C HIS A 26 0.91 -0.54 -8.10
N ILE A 27 0.98 0.69 -8.63
CA ILE A 27 0.03 1.16 -9.65
C ILE A 27 0.16 0.30 -10.92
N PHE A 28 1.38 0.08 -11.40
CA PHE A 28 1.64 -0.82 -12.52
C PHE A 28 1.11 -2.23 -12.25
N CYS A 29 1.44 -2.83 -11.11
CA CYS A 29 0.97 -4.16 -10.72
C CYS A 29 -0.56 -4.25 -10.66
N GLN A 30 -1.24 -3.20 -10.18
CA GLN A 30 -2.69 -3.14 -10.15
C GLN A 30 -3.29 -3.11 -11.56
N VAL A 31 -2.75 -2.27 -12.46
CA VAL A 31 -3.20 -2.25 -13.87
C VAL A 31 -2.93 -3.59 -14.55
N LYS A 32 -1.73 -4.16 -14.37
CA LYS A 32 -1.38 -5.48 -14.88
C LYS A 32 -2.35 -6.58 -14.41
N ARG A 33 -2.83 -6.51 -13.17
CA ARG A 33 -3.84 -7.45 -12.65
C ARG A 33 -5.17 -7.33 -13.40
N TYR A 34 -5.54 -6.12 -13.81
CA TYR A 34 -6.78 -5.88 -14.56
C TYR A 34 -6.65 -6.17 -16.04
N THR A 35 -5.54 -5.79 -16.68
CA THR A 35 -5.30 -6.01 -18.12
C THR A 35 -4.77 -7.40 -18.44
N THR A 36 -4.22 -8.12 -17.46
CA THR A 36 -3.32 -9.28 -17.60
C THR A 36 -1.95 -8.89 -18.17
N SER A 37 -1.01 -9.86 -18.21
CA SER A 37 0.30 -9.63 -18.85
C SER A 37 0.26 -9.77 -20.37
N ARG A 38 -0.84 -10.31 -20.92
CA ARG A 38 -1.08 -10.48 -22.36
C ARG A 38 -2.50 -10.02 -22.70
N PRO A 39 -2.78 -8.72 -22.67
CA PRO A 39 -4.11 -8.20 -22.98
C PRO A 39 -4.49 -8.50 -24.40
N LYS A 40 -5.76 -8.85 -24.64
CA LYS A 40 -6.27 -9.23 -25.97
C LYS A 40 -6.96 -8.09 -26.71
N THR A 41 -7.42 -7.05 -26.00
CA THR A 41 -8.13 -5.92 -26.59
C THR A 41 -7.17 -4.75 -26.85
N ALA A 42 -7.38 -3.96 -27.89
CA ALA A 42 -6.57 -2.78 -28.17
C ALA A 42 -6.53 -1.82 -26.96
N ALA A 43 -7.69 -1.58 -26.31
CA ALA A 43 -7.78 -0.76 -25.11
C ALA A 43 -6.91 -1.32 -23.96
N GLY A 44 -6.91 -2.63 -23.77
CA GLY A 44 -6.10 -3.29 -22.74
C GLY A 44 -4.60 -3.24 -23.05
N ILE A 45 -4.21 -3.41 -24.31
CA ILE A 45 -2.82 -3.35 -24.77
C ILE A 45 -2.26 -1.94 -24.54
N GLU A 46 -2.96 -0.92 -25.00
CA GLU A 46 -2.53 0.47 -24.83
C GLU A 46 -2.43 0.85 -23.35
N LEU A 47 -3.43 0.48 -22.54
CA LEU A 47 -3.41 0.75 -21.10
C LEU A 47 -2.25 0.04 -20.38
N TYR A 48 -1.96 -1.21 -20.77
CA TYR A 48 -0.84 -1.96 -20.20
C TYR A 48 0.52 -1.31 -20.55
N ILE A 49 0.69 -0.85 -21.80
CA ILE A 49 1.90 -0.13 -22.23
C ILE A 49 2.05 1.16 -21.43
N MET A 50 0.99 1.98 -21.32
CA MET A 50 1.02 3.20 -20.53
C MET A 50 1.34 2.94 -19.07
N ALA A 51 0.79 1.88 -18.49
CA ALA A 51 1.11 1.52 -17.09
C ALA A 51 2.59 1.12 -16.92
N ARG A 52 3.18 0.45 -17.92
CA ARG A 52 4.61 0.13 -17.92
C ARG A 52 5.47 1.38 -18.07
N ASP A 53 5.05 2.33 -18.89
CA ASP A 53 5.75 3.59 -19.10
C ASP A 53 5.86 4.40 -17.80
N LEU A 54 4.88 4.29 -16.86
CA LEU A 54 4.94 4.93 -15.55
C LEU A 54 6.23 4.64 -14.76
N LEU A 55 6.81 3.45 -14.95
CA LEU A 55 8.02 3.03 -14.24
C LEU A 55 9.26 3.82 -14.69
N HIS A 56 9.19 4.53 -15.80
CA HIS A 56 10.30 5.20 -16.44
C HIS A 56 10.18 6.73 -16.47
N LEU A 57 9.08 7.30 -15.96
CA LEU A 57 8.89 8.76 -15.91
C LEU A 57 9.88 9.41 -14.93
N LYS A 58 10.59 10.43 -15.38
CA LYS A 58 11.67 11.06 -14.60
C LYS A 58 11.48 12.57 -14.43
N SER A 59 10.62 13.19 -15.23
CA SER A 59 10.39 14.64 -15.20
C SER A 59 8.90 14.98 -15.10
N LYS A 60 8.62 16.22 -14.74
CA LYS A 60 7.25 16.74 -14.71
C LYS A 60 6.65 16.74 -16.12
N GLU A 61 7.43 17.11 -17.11
CA GLU A 61 7.05 17.12 -18.53
C GLU A 61 6.64 15.70 -19.01
N ASP A 62 7.36 14.66 -18.57
CA ASP A 62 7.00 13.28 -18.88
C ASP A 62 5.63 12.91 -18.28
N THR A 63 5.35 13.38 -17.04
CA THR A 63 4.07 13.07 -16.37
C THR A 63 2.91 13.83 -16.98
N GLU A 64 3.12 15.04 -17.48
CA GLU A 64 2.12 15.83 -18.19
C GLU A 64 1.75 15.13 -19.52
N LYS A 65 2.73 14.77 -20.35
CA LYS A 65 2.53 14.01 -21.59
C LYS A 65 1.86 12.66 -21.33
N TRP A 66 2.27 11.97 -20.30
CA TRP A 66 1.65 10.69 -19.91
C TRP A 66 0.18 10.88 -19.52
N THR A 67 -0.12 11.92 -18.75
CA THR A 67 -1.49 12.24 -18.31
C THR A 67 -2.37 12.62 -19.50
N GLU A 68 -1.90 13.45 -20.42
CA GLU A 68 -2.62 13.79 -21.64
C GLU A 68 -2.94 12.54 -22.47
N ARG A 69 -1.94 11.68 -22.72
CA ARG A 69 -2.12 10.40 -23.41
C ARG A 69 -3.14 9.50 -22.72
N PHE A 70 -3.14 9.47 -21.39
CA PHE A 70 -4.13 8.69 -20.64
C PHE A 70 -5.54 9.28 -20.78
N ILE A 71 -5.71 10.58 -20.76
CA ILE A 71 -7.00 11.24 -20.98
C ILE A 71 -7.50 11.01 -22.41
N GLU A 72 -6.61 11.04 -23.41
CA GLU A 72 -6.94 10.68 -24.77
C GLU A 72 -7.40 9.22 -24.89
N TRP A 73 -6.71 8.29 -24.22
CA TRP A 73 -7.11 6.90 -24.13
C TRP A 73 -8.52 6.76 -23.52
N VAL A 74 -8.82 7.50 -22.44
CA VAL A 74 -10.16 7.51 -21.83
C VAL A 74 -11.22 7.95 -22.82
N LYS A 75 -10.97 9.02 -23.57
CA LYS A 75 -11.89 9.54 -24.60
C LYS A 75 -12.06 8.53 -25.75
N LYS A 76 -10.95 8.00 -26.28
CA LYS A 76 -10.91 7.04 -27.39
C LYS A 76 -11.73 5.78 -27.11
N TYR A 77 -11.62 5.24 -25.89
CA TYR A 77 -12.26 3.97 -25.53
C TYR A 77 -13.53 4.11 -24.71
N ASN A 78 -14.08 5.33 -24.58
CA ASN A 78 -15.27 5.57 -23.77
C ASN A 78 -16.48 4.71 -24.22
N SER A 79 -16.77 4.67 -25.51
CA SER A 79 -17.86 3.87 -26.08
C SER A 79 -17.64 2.36 -25.83
N PHE A 80 -16.42 1.87 -26.08
CA PHE A 80 -16.05 0.49 -25.84
C PHE A 80 -16.20 0.09 -24.37
N LEU A 81 -15.71 0.92 -23.45
CA LEU A 81 -15.78 0.66 -22.01
C LEU A 81 -17.19 0.77 -21.44
N SER A 82 -18.09 1.51 -22.12
CA SER A 82 -19.48 1.66 -21.71
C SER A 82 -20.38 0.50 -22.15
N GLN A 83 -19.85 -0.49 -22.88
CA GLN A 83 -20.60 -1.67 -23.29
C GLN A 83 -21.07 -2.48 -22.07
N MET A 84 -22.32 -2.96 -22.16
CA MET A 84 -22.97 -3.74 -21.10
C MET A 84 -23.35 -5.13 -21.62
N THR A 85 -23.20 -6.12 -20.75
CA THR A 85 -23.71 -7.50 -20.95
C THR A 85 -24.72 -7.82 -19.87
N TYR A 86 -25.57 -8.80 -20.14
CA TYR A 86 -26.49 -9.37 -19.16
C TYR A 86 -25.97 -10.71 -18.69
N ASP A 87 -26.05 -10.97 -17.39
CA ASP A 87 -25.71 -12.27 -16.83
C ASP A 87 -26.90 -13.26 -17.01
N GLU A 88 -26.70 -14.51 -16.56
CA GLU A 88 -27.70 -15.58 -16.64
C GLU A 88 -29.02 -15.25 -15.92
N TYR A 89 -28.97 -14.31 -14.98
CA TYR A 89 -30.12 -13.85 -14.19
C TYR A 89 -30.75 -12.55 -14.74
N GLY A 90 -30.25 -12.05 -15.88
CA GLY A 90 -30.73 -10.82 -16.49
C GLY A 90 -30.18 -9.53 -15.86
N ASN A 91 -29.22 -9.61 -14.94
CA ASN A 91 -28.60 -8.42 -14.36
C ASN A 91 -27.63 -7.78 -15.33
N LYS A 92 -27.72 -6.47 -15.46
CA LYS A 92 -26.86 -5.67 -16.33
C LYS A 92 -25.50 -5.42 -15.65
N ARG A 93 -24.40 -5.77 -16.34
CA ARG A 93 -23.03 -5.52 -15.86
C ARG A 93 -22.13 -4.99 -16.98
N PRO A 94 -21.09 -4.19 -16.65
CA PRO A 94 -20.14 -3.73 -17.66
C PRO A 94 -19.39 -4.90 -18.32
N THR A 95 -19.36 -4.96 -19.65
CA THR A 95 -18.62 -5.97 -20.41
C THR A 95 -17.13 -5.93 -20.09
N HIS A 96 -16.60 -4.71 -19.93
CA HIS A 96 -15.18 -4.46 -19.71
C HIS A 96 -14.89 -3.98 -18.27
N GLU A 97 -15.54 -4.61 -17.27
CA GLU A 97 -15.47 -4.21 -15.86
C GLU A 97 -14.04 -4.04 -15.34
N ARG A 98 -13.13 -4.95 -15.74
CA ARG A 98 -11.73 -4.91 -15.30
C ARG A 98 -11.00 -3.66 -15.81
N LEU A 99 -11.18 -3.32 -17.09
CA LEU A 99 -10.57 -2.11 -17.67
C LEU A 99 -11.18 -0.84 -17.06
N LEU A 100 -12.49 -0.83 -16.77
CA LEU A 100 -13.15 0.26 -16.05
C LEU A 100 -12.58 0.42 -14.63
N LYS A 101 -12.32 -0.68 -13.93
CA LYS A 101 -11.68 -0.62 -12.59
C LYS A 101 -10.27 -0.03 -12.68
N ALA A 102 -9.49 -0.41 -13.69
CA ALA A 102 -8.16 0.17 -13.91
C ALA A 102 -8.24 1.67 -14.21
N GLN A 103 -9.11 2.07 -15.15
CA GLN A 103 -9.36 3.48 -15.50
C GLN A 103 -9.74 4.31 -14.27
N ARG A 104 -10.75 3.88 -13.54
CA ARG A 104 -11.25 4.59 -12.34
C ARG A 104 -10.18 4.71 -11.26
N SER A 105 -9.34 3.67 -11.10
CA SER A 105 -8.23 3.70 -10.16
C SER A 105 -7.21 4.77 -10.51
N ILE A 106 -6.78 4.85 -11.77
CA ILE A 106 -5.83 5.86 -12.24
C ILE A 106 -6.43 7.26 -12.12
N LEU A 107 -7.66 7.47 -12.61
CA LEU A 107 -8.35 8.77 -12.51
C LEU A 107 -8.43 9.26 -11.08
N ARG A 108 -8.74 8.38 -10.14
CA ARG A 108 -8.78 8.72 -8.71
C ARG A 108 -7.42 9.17 -8.21
N LEU A 109 -6.34 8.45 -8.53
CA LEU A 109 -4.99 8.80 -8.08
C LEU A 109 -4.49 10.12 -8.68
N LEU A 110 -4.84 10.41 -9.93
CA LEU A 110 -4.57 11.71 -10.57
C LEU A 110 -5.35 12.83 -9.86
N LYS A 111 -6.65 12.63 -9.60
CA LYS A 111 -7.50 13.58 -8.88
C LYS A 111 -7.01 13.85 -7.45
N GLU A 112 -6.54 12.82 -6.75
CA GLU A 112 -6.00 12.92 -5.39
C GLU A 112 -4.58 13.53 -5.36
N GLY A 113 -3.92 13.73 -6.51
CA GLY A 113 -2.55 14.26 -6.61
C GLY A 113 -1.49 13.37 -5.97
N THR A 114 -1.78 12.07 -5.78
CA THR A 114 -0.90 11.13 -5.06
C THR A 114 0.03 10.32 -5.97
N MET A 115 -0.09 10.50 -7.28
CA MET A 115 0.60 9.66 -8.26
C MET A 115 2.02 10.13 -8.56
N PHE A 116 2.22 11.45 -8.62
CA PHE A 116 3.48 12.07 -9.06
C PHE A 116 4.10 13.01 -8.01
N THR A 117 3.78 12.81 -6.73
CA THR A 117 4.33 13.59 -5.62
C THR A 117 5.87 13.53 -5.55
N TYR A 118 6.47 12.44 -6.03
CA TYR A 118 7.93 12.27 -6.06
C TYR A 118 8.65 13.24 -7.02
N LEU A 119 7.91 13.97 -7.87
CA LEU A 119 8.43 15.02 -8.76
C LEU A 119 8.05 16.43 -8.31
N ASP A 120 7.48 16.57 -7.10
CA ASP A 120 7.18 17.87 -6.50
C ASP A 120 8.49 18.59 -6.18
N LYS A 121 8.72 19.75 -6.86
CA LYS A 121 9.97 20.50 -6.75
C LYS A 121 10.22 21.05 -5.36
N ASP A 122 9.17 21.43 -4.64
CA ASP A 122 9.27 21.97 -3.29
C ASP A 122 9.76 20.88 -2.33
N LEU A 123 9.17 19.68 -2.43
CA LEU A 123 9.61 18.52 -1.63
C LEU A 123 11.02 18.05 -1.98
N ILE A 124 11.39 18.06 -3.27
CA ILE A 124 12.74 17.69 -3.69
C ILE A 124 13.77 18.68 -3.15
N GLY A 125 13.45 19.97 -3.13
CA GLY A 125 14.32 21.01 -2.58
C GLY A 125 14.58 20.84 -1.08
N GLU A 126 13.57 20.37 -0.33
CA GLU A 126 13.67 20.18 1.13
C GLU A 126 14.31 18.84 1.51
N ILE A 127 13.96 17.75 0.82
CA ILE A 127 14.25 16.38 1.25
C ILE A 127 15.29 15.71 0.33
N GLY A 128 15.55 16.27 -0.84
CA GLY A 128 16.35 15.65 -1.89
C GLY A 128 15.52 14.69 -2.76
N LYS A 129 16.17 13.69 -3.35
CA LYS A 129 15.52 12.76 -4.28
C LYS A 129 14.48 11.89 -3.56
N ILE A 130 13.23 11.99 -3.97
CA ILE A 130 12.14 11.16 -3.47
C ILE A 130 11.97 9.92 -4.36
N PRO A 131 11.98 8.69 -3.81
CA PRO A 131 11.74 7.49 -4.60
C PRO A 131 10.30 7.42 -5.12
N SER A 132 10.12 7.05 -6.38
CA SER A 132 8.79 6.80 -6.97
C SER A 132 8.17 5.48 -6.50
N THR A 133 9.00 4.57 -5.93
CA THR A 133 8.58 3.25 -5.45
C THR A 133 9.05 3.01 -4.02
N ASN A 134 8.38 2.12 -3.31
CA ASN A 134 8.78 1.67 -1.97
C ASN A 134 9.53 0.33 -1.98
N ASN A 135 10.07 -0.07 -3.13
CA ASN A 135 10.79 -1.34 -3.27
C ASN A 135 11.98 -1.46 -2.31
N GLN A 136 12.70 -0.35 -2.03
CA GLN A 136 13.79 -0.35 -1.06
C GLN A 136 13.31 -0.68 0.35
N ILE A 137 12.12 -0.21 0.72
CA ILE A 137 11.52 -0.52 2.03
C ILE A 137 11.04 -1.98 2.03
N GLU A 138 10.34 -2.42 1.00
CA GLU A 138 9.73 -3.75 0.95
C GLU A 138 10.75 -4.88 0.81
N GLY A 139 11.72 -4.73 -0.09
CA GLY A 139 12.75 -5.74 -0.35
C GLY A 139 13.96 -5.66 0.58
N GLY A 140 14.27 -4.47 1.11
CA GLY A 140 15.42 -4.25 1.99
C GLY A 140 15.02 -4.20 3.46
N ILE A 141 14.50 -3.06 3.90
CA ILE A 141 14.21 -2.79 5.33
C ILE A 141 13.22 -3.80 5.90
N ASN A 142 12.10 -4.04 5.22
CA ASN A 142 11.08 -4.96 5.71
C ASN A 142 11.55 -6.42 5.75
N ALA A 143 12.47 -6.82 4.89
CA ALA A 143 13.04 -8.17 4.92
C ALA A 143 13.83 -8.39 6.21
N GLY A 144 14.74 -7.47 6.55
CA GLY A 144 15.52 -7.52 7.79
C GLY A 144 14.65 -7.41 9.05
N LEU A 145 13.65 -6.52 9.05
CA LEU A 145 12.68 -6.43 10.15
C LEU A 145 11.89 -7.73 10.37
N ARG A 146 11.42 -8.35 9.30
CA ARG A 146 10.71 -9.63 9.38
C ARG A 146 11.61 -10.75 9.90
N GLU A 147 12.86 -10.76 9.49
CA GLU A 147 13.84 -11.74 9.98
C GLU A 147 14.11 -11.53 11.47
N MET A 148 14.38 -10.30 11.90
CA MET A 148 14.54 -9.96 13.32
C MET A 148 13.33 -10.39 14.14
N LEU A 149 12.10 -10.04 13.74
CA LEU A 149 10.89 -10.42 14.45
C LEU A 149 10.65 -11.94 14.44
N ARG A 150 11.05 -12.64 13.36
CA ARG A 150 10.94 -14.10 13.28
C ARG A 150 11.89 -14.79 14.25
N ASN A 151 13.10 -14.26 14.41
CA ASN A 151 14.09 -14.80 15.33
C ASN A 151 13.70 -14.57 16.83
N HIS A 152 12.81 -13.59 17.06
CA HIS A 152 12.35 -13.21 18.41
C HIS A 152 10.83 -13.41 18.59
N ARG A 153 10.32 -14.58 18.24
CA ARG A 153 8.87 -14.88 18.23
C ARG A 153 8.19 -14.79 19.60
N GLY A 154 8.92 -15.03 20.70
CA GLY A 154 8.37 -15.02 22.06
C GLY A 154 8.18 -13.65 22.70
N MET A 155 8.48 -12.54 22.00
CA MET A 155 8.34 -11.20 22.56
C MET A 155 6.86 -10.80 22.66
N SER A 156 6.51 -10.08 23.76
CA SER A 156 5.22 -9.38 23.87
C SER A 156 5.07 -8.32 22.77
N VAL A 157 3.85 -7.83 22.56
CA VAL A 157 3.56 -6.80 21.55
C VAL A 157 4.39 -5.54 21.80
N GLU A 158 4.47 -5.07 23.05
CA GLU A 158 5.25 -3.88 23.43
C GLU A 158 6.74 -4.07 23.13
N ARG A 159 7.29 -5.23 23.43
CA ARG A 159 8.68 -5.57 23.13
C ARG A 159 8.95 -5.67 21.64
N ARG A 160 7.98 -6.19 20.85
CA ARG A 160 8.09 -6.18 19.38
C ARG A 160 8.11 -4.77 18.82
N ILE A 161 7.21 -3.89 19.29
CA ILE A 161 7.19 -2.48 18.91
C ILE A 161 8.54 -1.85 19.23
N LYS A 162 9.04 -2.03 20.45
CA LYS A 162 10.36 -1.52 20.87
C LYS A 162 11.49 -2.07 20.02
N ALA A 163 11.48 -3.37 19.71
CA ALA A 163 12.50 -3.99 18.84
C ALA A 163 12.49 -3.41 17.41
N VAL A 164 11.30 -3.09 16.87
CA VAL A 164 11.19 -2.40 15.58
C VAL A 164 11.81 -1.00 15.63
N TYR A 165 11.54 -0.20 16.69
CA TYR A 165 12.18 1.10 16.88
C TYR A 165 13.70 0.97 16.96
N TRP A 166 14.21 0.03 17.78
CA TRP A 166 15.65 -0.23 17.89
C TRP A 166 16.27 -0.62 16.55
N TRP A 167 15.63 -1.53 15.84
CA TRP A 167 16.14 -2.00 14.56
C TRP A 167 16.19 -0.86 13.53
N CYS A 168 15.10 -0.10 13.38
CA CYS A 168 15.05 1.04 12.44
C CYS A 168 16.11 2.10 12.79
N TYR A 169 16.25 2.39 14.06
CA TYR A 169 17.20 3.38 14.53
C TYR A 169 18.66 2.95 14.29
N MET A 170 19.00 1.72 14.63
CA MET A 170 20.36 1.17 14.44
C MET A 170 20.75 1.03 12.96
N HIS A 171 19.77 1.03 12.04
CA HIS A 171 20.01 1.01 10.61
C HIS A 171 19.82 2.40 9.96
N SER A 172 19.73 3.47 10.76
CA SER A 172 19.79 4.85 10.27
C SER A 172 21.23 5.24 9.93
N PRO A 173 21.44 6.28 9.08
CA PRO A 173 22.78 6.67 8.65
C PRO A 173 23.74 7.01 9.81
N ASP A 174 23.24 7.67 10.86
CA ASP A 174 24.03 8.15 12.00
C ASP A 174 23.37 7.74 13.33
N PRO A 175 23.44 6.48 13.74
CA PRO A 175 22.87 6.05 15.00
C PRO A 175 23.67 6.62 16.18
N LEU A 176 22.97 7.17 17.18
CA LEU A 176 23.58 7.62 18.43
C LEU A 176 24.23 6.44 19.18
N SER A 177 25.10 6.75 20.13
CA SER A 177 25.67 5.73 21.02
C SER A 177 24.57 5.01 21.82
N ALA A 178 24.83 3.79 22.27
CA ALA A 178 23.87 2.99 23.04
C ALA A 178 23.38 3.72 24.31
N SER A 179 24.25 4.49 24.97
CA SER A 179 23.89 5.27 26.17
C SER A 179 22.93 6.45 25.86
N GLU A 180 23.08 7.08 24.72
CA GLU A 180 22.20 8.17 24.25
C GLU A 180 20.86 7.62 23.74
N ILE A 181 20.88 6.50 23.02
CA ILE A 181 19.69 5.82 22.55
C ILE A 181 18.76 5.44 23.72
N LEU A 182 19.33 4.92 24.81
CA LEU A 182 18.56 4.54 25.99
C LEU A 182 17.79 5.71 26.63
N LYS A 183 18.23 6.96 26.40
CA LYS A 183 17.56 8.16 26.92
C LYS A 183 16.36 8.59 26.08
N ILE A 184 16.37 8.33 24.78
CA ILE A 184 15.36 8.80 23.82
C ILE A 184 14.39 7.72 23.35
N MET A 185 14.79 6.44 23.43
CA MET A 185 13.92 5.34 23.03
C MET A 185 12.72 5.19 23.94
N PRO A 186 11.53 4.87 23.39
CA PRO A 186 10.34 4.66 24.22
C PRO A 186 10.56 3.54 25.25
N THR A 187 10.15 3.79 26.47
CA THR A 187 10.18 2.79 27.55
C THR A 187 9.02 1.81 27.39
N ASP A 188 9.12 0.63 28.00
CA ASP A 188 8.04 -0.36 28.01
C ASP A 188 6.76 0.25 28.60
N LYS A 189 6.91 1.11 29.63
CA LYS A 189 5.80 1.83 30.24
C LYS A 189 5.13 2.81 29.27
N SER A 190 5.90 3.61 28.54
CA SER A 190 5.33 4.58 27.58
C SER A 190 4.59 3.88 26.44
N ILE A 191 5.11 2.76 25.95
CA ILE A 191 4.43 1.94 24.91
C ILE A 191 3.15 1.33 25.50
N SER A 192 3.20 0.75 26.70
CA SER A 192 2.03 0.20 27.37
C SER A 192 0.95 1.25 27.63
N ASP A 193 1.32 2.47 28.00
CA ASP A 193 0.39 3.57 28.24
C ASP A 193 -0.28 4.05 26.94
N ILE A 194 0.46 4.04 25.81
CA ILE A 194 -0.13 4.31 24.50
C ILE A 194 -1.13 3.21 24.14
N TYR A 195 -0.75 1.94 24.32
CA TYR A 195 -1.60 0.81 24.01
C TYR A 195 -2.89 0.78 24.84
N LYS A 196 -2.80 1.13 26.14
CA LYS A 196 -3.97 1.26 27.02
C LYS A 196 -4.95 2.36 26.59
N ARG A 197 -4.45 3.42 25.94
CA ARG A 197 -5.28 4.54 25.43
C ARG A 197 -5.98 4.22 24.11
N MET A 198 -5.60 3.14 23.43
CA MET A 198 -6.29 2.70 22.22
C MET A 198 -7.72 2.29 22.55
N SER A 199 -8.64 2.54 21.62
CA SER A 199 -10.03 2.10 21.79
C SER A 199 -10.12 0.57 21.85
N PRO A 200 -11.12 0.00 22.55
CA PRO A 200 -11.34 -1.44 22.57
C PRO A 200 -11.47 -2.04 21.16
N ARG A 201 -12.06 -1.28 20.21
CA ARG A 201 -12.19 -1.69 18.82
C ARG A 201 -10.83 -1.70 18.11
N ASP A 202 -10.00 -0.67 18.32
CA ASP A 202 -8.66 -0.61 17.74
C ASP A 202 -7.79 -1.75 18.30
N LYS A 203 -7.95 -2.10 19.56
CA LYS A 203 -7.26 -3.23 20.22
C LYS A 203 -7.65 -4.57 19.63
N LEU A 204 -8.93 -4.78 19.34
CA LEU A 204 -9.43 -6.00 18.70
C LEU A 204 -8.93 -6.13 17.25
N GLU A 205 -8.94 -5.05 16.48
CA GLU A 205 -8.44 -5.04 15.09
C GLU A 205 -6.93 -5.24 15.02
N GLU A 206 -6.17 -4.88 16.08
CA GLU A 206 -4.72 -5.00 16.15
C GLU A 206 -4.24 -6.20 17.00
N SER A 207 -5.15 -6.91 17.65
CA SER A 207 -4.78 -8.11 18.41
C SER A 207 -4.28 -9.18 17.43
N ILE A 208 -2.97 -9.41 17.47
CA ILE A 208 -2.38 -10.56 16.78
C ILE A 208 -2.70 -11.79 17.62
N PRO A 209 -3.37 -12.80 17.06
CA PRO A 209 -3.64 -14.04 17.78
C PRO A 209 -2.37 -14.58 18.40
N GLN A 210 -2.38 -14.86 19.70
CA GLN A 210 -1.23 -15.51 20.31
C GLN A 210 -1.17 -16.96 19.81
N TRP A 211 -0.01 -17.34 19.25
CA TRP A 211 0.21 -18.70 18.76
C TRP A 211 0.09 -19.68 19.94
N GLY A 212 -0.79 -20.65 19.81
CA GLY A 212 -1.00 -21.68 20.83
C GLY A 212 -2.32 -21.56 21.61
N ASP A 213 -3.09 -20.52 21.39
CA ASP A 213 -4.42 -20.40 22.00
C ASP A 213 -5.48 -21.07 21.09
N ALA A 214 -5.97 -22.23 21.51
CA ALA A 214 -6.98 -22.99 20.78
C ALA A 214 -8.30 -22.21 20.59
N ILE A 215 -8.61 -21.27 21.49
CA ILE A 215 -9.80 -20.41 21.41
C ILE A 215 -9.65 -19.45 20.25
N VAL A 216 -8.47 -18.86 20.07
CA VAL A 216 -8.16 -17.93 18.96
C VAL A 216 -8.20 -18.66 17.61
N TRP A 217 -7.72 -19.90 17.53
CA TRP A 217 -7.84 -20.72 16.33
C TRP A 217 -9.29 -20.97 15.92
N ASN A 218 -10.15 -21.29 16.88
CA ASN A 218 -11.57 -21.47 16.63
C ASN A 218 -12.27 -20.19 16.19
N GLU A 219 -11.87 -19.02 16.70
CA GLU A 219 -12.41 -17.73 16.27
C GLU A 219 -11.93 -17.35 14.88
N LEU A 220 -10.67 -17.60 14.53
CA LEU A 220 -10.12 -17.40 13.20
C LEU A 220 -10.83 -18.26 12.14
N HIS A 221 -11.14 -19.50 12.48
CA HIS A 221 -11.89 -20.41 11.59
C HIS A 221 -13.37 -20.07 11.49
N ARG A 222 -13.97 -19.44 12.51
CA ARG A 222 -15.36 -18.97 12.46
C ARG A 222 -15.53 -17.65 11.70
N SER A 223 -14.50 -16.82 11.62
CA SER A 223 -14.52 -15.56 10.89
C SER A 223 -14.11 -15.69 9.42
N ALA A 224 -13.56 -16.83 9.02
CA ALA A 224 -13.29 -17.15 7.63
C ALA A 224 -14.46 -17.96 7.08
N ASP A 225 -15.12 -17.49 6.03
CA ASP A 225 -16.12 -18.20 5.21
C ASP A 225 -15.49 -19.40 4.43
N TYR A 226 -14.61 -20.15 5.11
CA TYR A 226 -14.06 -21.37 4.56
C TYR A 226 -14.81 -22.56 5.17
N PRO A 227 -15.59 -23.31 4.39
CA PRO A 227 -16.11 -24.58 4.85
C PRO A 227 -14.94 -25.55 5.04
N VAL A 228 -14.55 -25.77 6.29
CA VAL A 228 -13.58 -26.82 6.62
C VAL A 228 -14.36 -28.13 6.66
N TYR A 229 -14.34 -28.88 5.58
CA TYR A 229 -14.79 -30.26 5.58
C TYR A 229 -13.62 -31.13 6.07
N TRP A 230 -13.78 -31.68 7.26
CA TRP A 230 -12.95 -32.78 7.73
C TRP A 230 -13.75 -34.07 7.45
N ASP A 231 -13.35 -34.82 6.42
CA ASP A 231 -13.71 -36.22 6.28
C ASP A 231 -12.78 -37.08 7.13
#